data_7699935441f4a1db0f970180f85cde9d
#
_entry.id   7699935441f4a1db0f970180f85cde9d
#
_cell.length_a   1.000
_cell.length_b   1.000
_cell.length_c   1.000
_cell.angle_alpha   90.00
_cell.angle_beta   90.00
_cell.angle_gamma   90.00
#
_symmetry.space_group_name_H-M   'P 1'
#
loop_
_entity.id
_entity.type
_entity.pdbx_description
1 polymer ?
#
loop_
_entity_poly.entity_id
_entity_poly.type
_entity_poly.pdbx_seq_one_letter_code
_entity_poly.pdbx_strand_id
1 'polypeptide(L)'
;LKAWIDQIVRPGKTVDIDTSNPADPYTPRLADRPRQAIILTARGGVGFGPGGELEALNHLEPALITALGFIGITEVHQIAIEGQEIGGELLANSVALAEDQVDALVLQLQRQRELAQVAEPA
;
A
#
# COMPACT_ATOMS: atom_id res chain seq x y z
N LEU A 1 -8.25 -11.24 4.52
CA LEU A 1 -7.20 -10.23 4.72
C LEU A 1 -6.39 -10.50 5.99
N LYS A 2 -7.04 -10.68 7.15
CA LYS A 2 -6.31 -10.90 8.42
C LYS A 2 -5.37 -12.11 8.36
N ALA A 3 -5.83 -13.23 7.83
CA ALA A 3 -5.00 -14.43 7.67
C ALA A 3 -3.77 -14.18 6.79
N TRP A 4 -3.89 -13.34 5.76
CA TRP A 4 -2.75 -12.94 4.94
C TRP A 4 -1.77 -12.07 5.72
N ILE A 5 -2.24 -11.08 6.50
CA ILE A 5 -1.40 -10.26 7.38
C ILE A 5 -0.65 -11.15 8.38
N ASP A 6 -1.32 -12.11 9.00
CA ASP A 6 -0.70 -13.05 9.95
C ASP A 6 0.40 -13.91 9.28
N GLN A 7 0.33 -14.13 7.97
CA GLN A 7 1.34 -14.87 7.21
C GLN A 7 2.56 -14.01 6.83
N ILE A 8 2.39 -12.71 6.60
CA ILE A 8 3.48 -11.82 6.20
C ILE A 8 4.20 -11.17 7.39
N VAL A 9 3.52 -10.96 8.52
CA VAL A 9 4.11 -10.40 9.74
C VAL A 9 4.60 -11.55 10.63
N ARG A 10 5.85 -11.96 10.45
CA ARG A 10 6.41 -13.16 11.10
C ARG A 10 7.73 -12.86 11.80
N PRO A 11 7.79 -13.06 13.15
CA PRO A 11 9.04 -12.97 13.90
C PRO A 11 10.13 -13.87 13.33
N GLY A 12 11.35 -13.34 13.21
CA GLY A 12 12.50 -14.03 12.64
C GLY A 12 12.47 -14.24 11.12
N LYS A 13 11.41 -13.74 10.42
CA LYS A 13 11.26 -13.80 8.96
C LYS A 13 11.15 -12.41 8.34
N THR A 14 10.20 -11.61 8.78
CA THR A 14 9.94 -10.26 8.26
C THR A 14 10.12 -9.16 9.31
N VAL A 15 10.21 -9.53 10.58
CA VAL A 15 10.51 -8.65 11.71
C VAL A 15 11.36 -9.40 12.74
N ASP A 16 12.39 -8.75 13.26
CA ASP A 16 13.15 -9.26 14.41
C ASP A 16 12.63 -8.64 15.70
N ILE A 17 12.73 -9.40 16.79
CA ILE A 17 12.32 -8.97 18.13
C ILE A 17 13.53 -9.00 19.05
N ASP A 18 13.91 -7.85 19.59
CA ASP A 18 14.93 -7.71 20.63
C ASP A 18 14.27 -7.41 21.98
N THR A 19 14.11 -8.44 22.78
CA THR A 19 13.50 -8.32 24.10
C THR A 19 14.40 -7.61 25.12
N SER A 20 15.67 -7.35 24.79
CA SER A 20 16.59 -6.58 25.63
C SER A 20 16.38 -5.07 25.49
N ASN A 21 15.67 -4.62 24.44
CA ASN A 21 15.30 -3.23 24.22
C ASN A 21 13.77 -3.02 24.20
N PRO A 22 13.10 -3.00 25.37
CA PRO A 22 11.65 -2.93 25.44
C PRO A 22 11.05 -1.62 24.92
N ALA A 23 11.84 -0.57 24.77
CA ALA A 23 11.37 0.72 24.24
C ALA A 23 11.20 0.68 22.71
N ASP A 24 12.02 -0.11 22.01
CA ASP A 24 11.97 -0.30 20.55
C ASP A 24 12.41 -1.74 20.21
N PRO A 25 11.54 -2.72 20.46
CA PRO A 25 11.93 -4.13 20.35
C PRO A 25 11.88 -4.68 18.93
N TYR A 26 11.33 -3.94 17.95
CA TYR A 26 11.05 -4.47 16.62
C TYR A 26 11.98 -3.89 15.57
N THR A 27 12.61 -4.75 14.78
CA THR A 27 13.42 -4.36 13.62
C THR A 27 12.80 -4.94 12.35
N PRO A 28 12.28 -4.09 11.45
CA PRO A 28 11.71 -4.55 10.18
C PRO A 28 12.80 -5.11 9.26
N ARG A 29 12.64 -6.36 8.82
CA ARG A 29 13.65 -7.03 8.00
C ARG A 29 13.56 -6.69 6.51
N LEU A 30 12.39 -6.24 6.04
CA LEU A 30 12.21 -5.87 4.64
C LEU A 30 12.59 -4.41 4.34
N ALA A 31 13.16 -3.70 5.32
CA ALA A 31 13.78 -2.39 5.13
C ALA A 31 15.23 -2.47 4.61
N ASP A 32 15.77 -3.67 4.38
CA ASP A 32 17.13 -3.94 3.92
C ASP A 32 17.44 -3.39 2.51
N ARG A 33 16.41 -3.18 1.70
CA ARG A 33 16.46 -2.58 0.37
C ARG A 33 15.15 -1.88 0.03
N PRO A 34 15.16 -0.93 -0.93
CA PRO A 34 13.93 -0.29 -1.39
C PRO A 34 12.92 -1.32 -1.90
N ARG A 35 11.70 -1.24 -1.37
CA ARG A 35 10.52 -2.01 -1.82
C ARG A 35 9.32 -1.09 -1.90
N GLN A 36 8.44 -1.42 -2.82
CA GLN A 36 7.19 -0.72 -3.01
C GLN A 36 6.03 -1.70 -2.95
N ALA A 37 4.91 -1.26 -2.41
CA ALA A 37 3.66 -1.98 -2.46
C ALA A 37 2.61 -1.18 -3.23
N ILE A 38 1.80 -1.86 -4.03
CA ILE A 38 0.68 -1.27 -4.75
C ILE A 38 -0.57 -1.97 -4.24
N ILE A 39 -1.50 -1.21 -3.69
CA ILE A 39 -2.78 -1.70 -3.19
C ILE A 39 -3.87 -1.24 -4.17
N LEU A 40 -4.50 -2.20 -4.83
CA LEU A 40 -5.64 -1.98 -5.71
C LEU A 40 -6.89 -2.52 -5.02
N THR A 41 -7.88 -1.67 -4.80
CA THR A 41 -9.11 -2.03 -4.11
C THR A 41 -10.34 -1.62 -4.91
N ALA A 42 -11.46 -2.31 -4.65
CA ALA A 42 -12.78 -1.94 -5.15
C ALA A 42 -13.80 -2.07 -4.01
N ARG A 43 -14.73 -1.12 -3.93
CA ARG A 43 -15.71 -1.09 -2.84
C ARG A 43 -17.08 -0.62 -3.32
N GLY A 44 -18.13 -1.07 -2.62
CA GLY A 44 -19.52 -0.78 -2.94
C GLY A 44 -19.90 0.68 -2.73
N GLY A 45 -19.50 1.26 -1.59
CA GLY A 45 -19.78 2.64 -1.23
C GLY A 45 -18.78 3.65 -1.77
N VAL A 46 -18.96 4.92 -1.39
CA VAL A 46 -18.11 6.06 -1.77
C VAL A 46 -17.67 6.85 -0.56
N GLY A 47 -16.61 7.65 -0.70
CA GLY A 47 -16.14 8.57 0.32
C GLY A 47 -15.23 7.97 1.39
N PHE A 48 -14.69 6.77 1.17
CA PHE A 48 -13.76 6.12 2.09
C PHE A 48 -12.30 6.47 1.84
N GLY A 49 -11.99 7.08 0.70
CA GLY A 49 -10.63 7.52 0.37
C GLY A 49 -10.20 8.74 1.18
N PRO A 50 -8.91 9.14 1.07
CA PRO A 50 -8.38 10.32 1.76
C PRO A 50 -9.19 11.59 1.47
N GLY A 51 -9.60 12.30 2.53
CA GLY A 51 -10.45 13.48 2.44
C GLY A 51 -11.94 13.22 2.23
N GLY A 52 -12.37 11.96 2.14
CA GLY A 52 -13.78 11.58 2.01
C GLY A 52 -14.53 11.63 3.34
N GLU A 53 -15.86 11.76 3.27
CA GLU A 53 -16.72 11.86 4.47
C GLU A 53 -16.66 10.60 5.35
N LEU A 54 -16.39 9.45 4.76
CA LEU A 54 -16.29 8.15 5.44
C LEU A 54 -14.84 7.66 5.64
N GLU A 55 -13.86 8.54 5.44
CA GLU A 55 -12.44 8.20 5.59
C GLU A 55 -12.15 7.51 6.95
N ALA A 56 -12.73 8.01 8.04
CA ALA A 56 -12.54 7.44 9.37
C ALA A 56 -13.05 6.00 9.52
N LEU A 57 -13.91 5.54 8.62
CA LEU A 57 -14.42 4.16 8.57
C LEU A 57 -13.61 3.26 7.63
N ASN A 58 -12.60 3.79 6.96
CA ASN A 58 -11.71 2.99 6.12
C ASN A 58 -10.67 2.26 6.98
N HIS A 59 -10.89 0.98 7.17
CA HIS A 59 -9.97 0.09 7.90
C HIS A 59 -9.27 -0.92 6.97
N LEU A 60 -9.38 -0.76 5.66
CA LEU A 60 -8.74 -1.66 4.69
C LEU A 60 -7.33 -1.19 4.36
N GLU A 61 -7.18 -0.11 3.60
CA GLU A 61 -5.87 0.39 3.19
C GLU A 61 -5.02 0.83 4.39
N PRO A 62 -5.54 1.56 5.40
CA PRO A 62 -4.74 1.94 6.56
C PRO A 62 -4.21 0.74 7.35
N ALA A 63 -4.98 -0.33 7.51
CA ALA A 63 -4.52 -1.54 8.17
C ALA A 63 -3.41 -2.25 7.38
N LEU A 64 -3.54 -2.33 6.05
CA LEU A 64 -2.50 -2.88 5.18
C LEU A 64 -1.22 -2.07 5.22
N ILE A 65 -1.32 -0.74 5.14
CA ILE A 65 -0.17 0.18 5.20
C ILE A 65 0.56 0.02 6.53
N THR A 66 -0.18 -0.07 7.64
CA THR A 66 0.40 -0.30 8.97
C THR A 66 1.16 -1.63 9.03
N ALA A 67 0.58 -2.71 8.55
CA ALA A 67 1.21 -4.03 8.55
C ALA A 67 2.46 -4.08 7.66
N LEU A 68 2.39 -3.48 6.47
CA LEU A 68 3.52 -3.39 5.53
C LEU A 68 4.65 -2.54 6.11
N GLY A 69 4.34 -1.40 6.71
CA GLY A 69 5.32 -0.53 7.38
C GLY A 69 6.02 -1.24 8.54
N PHE A 70 5.29 -2.04 9.32
CA PHE A 70 5.85 -2.82 10.42
C PHE A 70 6.91 -3.83 9.97
N ILE A 71 6.79 -4.38 8.78
CA ILE A 71 7.80 -5.29 8.22
C ILE A 71 8.85 -4.60 7.34
N GLY A 72 8.73 -3.27 7.11
CA GLY A 72 9.74 -2.45 6.44
C GLY A 72 9.40 -2.01 5.02
N ILE A 73 8.14 -2.14 4.58
CA ILE A 73 7.67 -1.63 3.28
C ILE A 73 6.87 -0.35 3.54
N THR A 74 7.51 0.80 3.36
CA THR A 74 6.94 2.12 3.70
C THR A 74 6.50 2.92 2.47
N GLU A 75 6.99 2.58 1.27
CA GLU A 75 6.51 3.18 0.02
C GLU A 75 5.31 2.39 -0.48
N VAL A 76 4.10 2.93 -0.26
CA VAL A 76 2.84 2.30 -0.61
C VAL A 76 2.02 3.22 -1.48
N HIS A 77 1.61 2.72 -2.63
CA HIS A 77 0.68 3.36 -3.55
C HIS A 77 -0.69 2.70 -3.40
N GLN A 78 -1.75 3.49 -3.37
CA GLN A 78 -3.10 2.97 -3.26
C GLN A 78 -4.00 3.58 -4.33
N ILE A 79 -4.77 2.74 -5.00
CA ILE A 79 -5.75 3.12 -6.01
C ILE A 79 -7.02 2.36 -5.71
N ALA A 80 -8.15 3.06 -5.62
CA ALA A 80 -9.44 2.48 -5.28
C ALA A 80 -10.50 2.81 -6.33
N ILE A 81 -11.33 1.83 -6.64
CA ILE A 81 -12.60 2.01 -7.34
C ILE A 81 -13.70 2.04 -6.30
N GLU A 82 -14.49 3.10 -6.28
CA GLU A 82 -15.63 3.29 -5.37
C GLU A 82 -16.94 3.25 -6.12
N GLY A 83 -18.02 2.94 -5.41
CA GLY A 83 -19.39 3.05 -5.93
C GLY A 83 -19.89 1.84 -6.73
N GLN A 84 -19.33 0.64 -6.52
CA GLN A 84 -19.79 -0.55 -7.23
C GLN A 84 -21.27 -0.88 -6.97
N GLU A 85 -21.78 -0.64 -5.76
CA GLU A 85 -23.19 -0.86 -5.43
C GLU A 85 -24.11 0.24 -5.97
N ILE A 86 -23.57 1.42 -6.25
CA ILE A 86 -24.30 2.54 -6.82
C ILE A 86 -24.42 2.38 -8.34
N GLY A 87 -23.32 1.98 -8.99
CA GLY A 87 -23.29 1.76 -10.44
C GLY A 87 -23.37 3.04 -11.26
N GLY A 88 -23.80 2.89 -12.52
CA GLY A 88 -24.05 4.00 -13.43
C GLY A 88 -22.84 4.87 -13.73
N GLU A 89 -23.08 6.16 -13.92
CA GLU A 89 -22.06 7.16 -14.27
C GLU A 89 -21.02 7.35 -13.14
N LEU A 90 -21.43 7.24 -11.89
CA LEU A 90 -20.54 7.36 -10.74
C LEU A 90 -19.47 6.25 -10.76
N LEU A 91 -19.88 5.01 -10.97
CA LEU A 91 -18.95 3.90 -11.09
C LEU A 91 -18.07 4.04 -12.33
N ALA A 92 -18.63 4.42 -13.48
CA ALA A 92 -17.86 4.61 -14.70
C ALA A 92 -16.75 5.67 -14.54
N ASN A 93 -17.06 6.77 -13.88
CA ASN A 93 -16.09 7.82 -13.59
C ASN A 93 -15.02 7.36 -12.59
N SER A 94 -15.40 6.57 -11.58
CA SER A 94 -14.46 6.00 -10.61
C SER A 94 -13.48 5.02 -11.27
N VAL A 95 -13.96 4.19 -12.18
CA VAL A 95 -13.13 3.27 -12.98
C VAL A 95 -12.15 4.05 -13.87
N ALA A 96 -12.65 5.03 -14.63
CA ALA A 96 -11.81 5.85 -15.52
C ALA A 96 -10.70 6.58 -14.74
N LEU A 97 -11.04 7.15 -13.58
CA LEU A 97 -10.05 7.79 -12.70
C LEU A 97 -8.99 6.79 -12.20
N ALA A 98 -9.41 5.59 -11.80
CA ALA A 98 -8.49 4.55 -11.35
C ALA A 98 -7.54 4.08 -12.47
N GLU A 99 -8.04 3.94 -13.70
CA GLU A 99 -7.24 3.60 -14.88
C GLU A 99 -6.19 4.69 -15.16
N ASP A 100 -6.58 5.98 -15.15
CA ASP A 100 -5.64 7.10 -15.28
C ASP A 100 -4.56 7.10 -14.18
N GLN A 101 -4.94 6.78 -12.95
CA GLN A 101 -4.00 6.68 -11.83
C GLN A 101 -3.01 5.51 -12.00
N VAL A 102 -3.48 4.37 -12.51
CA VAL A 102 -2.61 3.22 -12.82
C VAL A 102 -1.61 3.59 -13.91
N ASP A 103 -2.05 4.22 -14.98
CA ASP A 103 -1.18 4.65 -16.09
C ASP A 103 -0.11 5.64 -15.59
N ALA A 104 -0.50 6.62 -14.79
CA ALA A 104 0.43 7.58 -14.20
C ALA A 104 1.45 6.90 -13.26
N LEU A 105 1.00 5.95 -12.44
CA LEU A 105 1.86 5.19 -11.54
C LEU A 105 2.86 4.33 -12.33
N VAL A 106 2.43 3.64 -13.37
CA VAL A 106 3.33 2.83 -14.22
C VAL A 106 4.44 3.69 -14.81
N LEU A 107 4.10 4.87 -15.36
CA LEU A 107 5.10 5.80 -15.89
C LEU A 107 6.07 6.29 -14.81
N GLN A 108 5.57 6.58 -13.61
CA GLN A 108 6.42 6.98 -12.48
C GLN A 108 7.41 5.87 -12.10
N LEU A 109 6.93 4.63 -11.95
CA LEU A 109 7.76 3.50 -11.58
C LEU A 109 8.81 3.15 -12.64
N GLN A 110 8.46 3.28 -13.92
CA GLN A 110 9.41 3.11 -15.03
C GLN A 110 10.55 4.14 -14.94
N ARG A 111 10.23 5.42 -14.75
CA ARG A 111 11.24 6.47 -14.59
C ARG A 111 12.15 6.25 -13.38
N GLN A 112 11.59 5.84 -12.25
CA GLN A 112 12.38 5.52 -11.05
C GLN A 112 13.36 4.37 -11.32
N ARG A 113 12.91 3.34 -12.02
CA ARG A 113 13.75 2.20 -12.40
C ARG A 113 14.88 2.59 -13.36
N GLU A 114 14.59 3.42 -14.35
CA GLU A 114 15.60 3.93 -15.29
C GLU A 114 16.66 4.77 -14.57
N LEU A 115 16.24 5.67 -13.66
CA LEU A 115 17.16 6.48 -12.86
C LEU A 115 18.04 5.63 -11.94
N ALA A 116 17.48 4.59 -11.33
CA ALA A 116 18.24 3.67 -10.48
C ALA A 116 19.31 2.90 -11.28
N GLN A 117 18.99 2.46 -12.48
CA GLN A 117 19.95 1.77 -13.37
C GLN A 117 21.10 2.67 -13.83
N VAL A 118 20.86 3.97 -14.03
CA VAL A 118 21.89 4.94 -14.41
C VAL A 118 22.79 5.30 -13.21
N ALA A 119 22.26 5.22 -11.99
CA ALA A 119 22.98 5.56 -10.76
C ALA A 119 23.87 4.43 -10.23
N GLU A 120 23.71 3.18 -10.70
CA GLU A 120 24.62 2.08 -10.36
C GLU A 120 25.92 2.23 -11.19
N PRO A 121 27.07 2.50 -10.55
CA PRO A 121 28.35 2.51 -11.24
C PRO A 121 28.67 1.10 -11.77
N ALA A 122 29.15 1.05 -12.98
CA ALA A 122 29.56 -0.19 -13.65
C ALA A 122 30.65 -0.95 -12.84
#